data_f302ccdfe48b8b6982e8d90a614a5afa
#
_entry.id   f302ccdfe48b8b6982e8d90a614a5afa
#
_cell.length_a   1.000
_cell.length_b   1.000
_cell.length_c   1.000
_cell.angle_alpha   90.00
_cell.angle_beta   90.00
_cell.angle_gamma   90.00
#
_symmetry.space_group_name_H-M   'P 1'
#
loop_
_entity.id
_entity.type
_entity.pdbx_description
1 polymer ?
#
loop_
_entity_poly.entity_id
_entity_poly.type
_entity_poly.pdbx_seq_one_letter_code
_entity_poly.pdbx_strand_id
1 'polypeptide(L)'
;RGHRLVADDRVDIYSKDEMTLWGEPAEILKHLLEIRGVGIIDVMSLYGASAVKDSSQVQLAVYLENYDTDKVFDRLGNNAEELEISGVSIPRIRIPVKTGRNISVVIEAAAMNYRSKEMGFDATRLFEERLTKLIEKNEVRND
;
A
#
# COMPACT_ATOMS: atom_id res chain seq x y z
N ARG A 1 -4.02 -14.20 6.16
CA ARG A 1 -3.59 -13.03 6.95
C ARG A 1 -4.70 -12.02 7.26
N GLY A 2 -5.95 -12.39 6.99
CA GLY A 2 -7.09 -11.57 7.34
C GLY A 2 -7.41 -10.43 6.37
N HIS A 3 -6.70 -10.30 5.28
CA HIS A 3 -7.04 -9.35 4.23
C HIS A 3 -8.23 -9.84 3.43
N ARG A 4 -9.01 -8.91 2.89
CA ARG A 4 -10.24 -9.21 2.16
C ARG A 4 -10.14 -8.76 0.73
N LEU A 5 -10.61 -9.58 -0.20
CA LEU A 5 -10.64 -9.25 -1.61
C LEU A 5 -11.82 -8.32 -1.90
N VAL A 6 -11.55 -7.19 -2.55
CA VAL A 6 -12.59 -6.32 -3.11
C VAL A 6 -12.72 -6.59 -4.61
N ALA A 7 -11.62 -6.50 -5.34
CA ALA A 7 -11.58 -6.69 -6.78
C ALA A 7 -10.19 -7.18 -7.20
N ASP A 8 -10.11 -7.80 -8.38
CA ASP A 8 -8.86 -8.29 -8.95
C ASP A 8 -8.34 -7.28 -10.00
N ASP A 9 -8.36 -7.61 -11.27
CA ASP A 9 -7.76 -6.79 -12.33
C ASP A 9 -8.43 -5.43 -12.53
N ARG A 10 -9.71 -5.36 -12.32
CA ARG A 10 -10.49 -4.15 -12.54
C ARG A 10 -11.20 -3.73 -11.26
N VAL A 11 -10.95 -2.49 -10.87
CA VAL A 11 -11.62 -1.85 -9.75
C VAL A 11 -12.35 -0.63 -10.28
N ASP A 12 -13.65 -0.56 -10.05
CA ASP A 12 -14.44 0.62 -10.38
C ASP A 12 -14.32 1.59 -9.22
N ILE A 13 -13.78 2.78 -9.49
CA ILE A 13 -13.47 3.77 -8.47
C ILE A 13 -14.39 4.98 -8.61
N TYR A 14 -14.93 5.43 -7.49
CA TYR A 14 -15.80 6.61 -7.45
C TYR A 14 -15.52 7.43 -6.20
N SER A 15 -15.86 8.71 -6.25
CA SER A 15 -15.71 9.58 -5.09
C SER A 15 -17.02 9.65 -4.29
N LYS A 16 -16.89 9.72 -2.97
CA LYS A 16 -17.99 10.04 -2.06
C LYS A 16 -17.71 11.37 -1.40
N ASP A 17 -18.72 12.25 -1.34
CA ASP A 17 -18.64 13.54 -0.67
C ASP A 17 -17.48 14.42 -1.14
N GLU A 18 -17.00 14.19 -2.36
CA GLU A 18 -15.85 14.89 -2.95
C GLU A 18 -14.54 14.77 -2.15
N MET A 19 -14.51 13.95 -1.09
CA MET A 19 -13.38 13.83 -0.18
C MET A 19 -12.75 12.44 -0.11
N THR A 20 -13.51 11.40 -0.44
CA THR A 20 -13.04 10.04 -0.32
C THR A 20 -13.21 9.26 -1.61
N LEU A 21 -12.29 8.34 -1.88
CA LEU A 21 -12.37 7.39 -2.99
C LEU A 21 -12.84 6.05 -2.47
N TRP A 22 -13.72 5.42 -3.23
CA TRP A 22 -14.22 4.08 -2.96
C TRP A 22 -14.02 3.19 -4.17
N GLY A 23 -13.74 1.93 -3.92
CA GLY A 23 -13.54 0.94 -4.96
C GLY A 23 -14.50 -0.23 -4.79
N GLU A 24 -14.95 -0.76 -5.92
CA GLU A 24 -15.81 -1.93 -5.96
C GLU A 24 -15.51 -2.75 -7.22
N PRO A 25 -15.83 -4.05 -7.25
CA PRO A 25 -15.65 -4.83 -8.45
C PRO A 25 -16.74 -4.51 -9.49
N ALA A 26 -16.45 -4.71 -10.76
CA ALA A 26 -17.50 -4.82 -11.75
C ALA A 26 -18.43 -5.98 -11.37
N GLU A 27 -19.73 -5.81 -11.52
CA GLU A 27 -20.72 -6.81 -11.04
C GLU A 27 -20.44 -8.22 -11.55
N ILE A 28 -20.05 -8.37 -12.80
CA ILE A 28 -19.77 -9.66 -13.41
C ILE A 28 -18.53 -10.34 -12.81
N LEU A 29 -17.63 -9.57 -12.18
CA LEU A 29 -16.37 -10.06 -11.60
C LEU A 29 -16.40 -10.16 -10.08
N LYS A 30 -17.53 -9.89 -9.47
CA LYS A 30 -17.67 -9.85 -8.02
C LYS A 30 -17.25 -11.18 -7.36
N HIS A 31 -16.32 -11.10 -6.40
CA HIS A 31 -15.75 -12.22 -5.64
C HIS A 31 -14.86 -13.17 -6.46
N LEU A 32 -14.59 -12.87 -7.72
CA LEU A 32 -13.80 -13.71 -8.58
C LEU A 32 -12.34 -13.27 -8.59
N LEU A 33 -11.45 -14.25 -8.63
CA LEU A 33 -10.01 -14.04 -8.70
C LEU A 33 -9.41 -14.97 -9.74
N GLU A 34 -8.57 -14.44 -10.63
CA GLU A 34 -7.86 -15.26 -11.61
C GLU A 34 -6.48 -15.62 -11.07
N ILE A 35 -6.18 -16.89 -11.00
CA ILE A 35 -4.88 -17.41 -10.58
C ILE A 35 -4.24 -18.15 -11.74
N ARG A 36 -3.07 -17.72 -12.15
CA ARG A 36 -2.31 -18.38 -13.21
C ARG A 36 -2.08 -19.84 -12.87
N GLY A 37 -2.38 -20.72 -13.83
CA GLY A 37 -2.25 -22.16 -13.67
C GLY A 37 -3.44 -22.85 -13.01
N VAL A 38 -4.34 -22.08 -12.41
CA VAL A 38 -5.55 -22.61 -11.76
C VAL A 38 -6.81 -22.18 -12.52
N GLY A 39 -6.87 -20.93 -12.94
CA GLY A 39 -8.05 -20.34 -13.57
C GLY A 39 -8.79 -19.39 -12.65
N ILE A 40 -10.06 -19.18 -12.95
CA ILE A 40 -10.91 -18.29 -12.17
C ILE A 40 -11.48 -19.06 -10.97
N ILE A 41 -11.32 -18.48 -9.77
CA ILE A 41 -11.89 -19.07 -8.55
C ILE A 41 -12.91 -18.10 -7.93
N ASP A 42 -13.88 -18.66 -7.23
CA ASP A 42 -14.85 -17.91 -6.42
C ASP A 42 -14.33 -17.88 -4.99
N VAL A 43 -13.79 -16.74 -4.60
CA VAL A 43 -13.14 -16.58 -3.29
C VAL A 43 -14.16 -16.73 -2.15
N MET A 44 -15.37 -16.22 -2.33
CA MET A 44 -16.40 -16.33 -1.31
C MET A 44 -16.81 -17.80 -1.08
N SER A 45 -16.98 -18.56 -2.16
CA SER A 45 -17.34 -19.98 -2.06
C SER A 45 -16.24 -20.83 -1.43
N LEU A 46 -14.98 -20.52 -1.73
CA LEU A 46 -13.84 -21.30 -1.23
C LEU A 46 -13.41 -20.93 0.17
N TYR A 47 -13.47 -19.66 0.52
CA TYR A 47 -12.89 -19.15 1.77
C TYR A 47 -13.88 -18.46 2.69
N GLY A 48 -15.13 -18.30 2.27
CA GLY A 48 -16.20 -17.72 3.07
C GLY A 48 -16.36 -16.21 2.92
N ALA A 49 -17.44 -15.70 3.48
CA ALA A 49 -17.80 -14.29 3.37
C ALA A 49 -16.80 -13.34 4.02
N SER A 50 -16.02 -13.81 4.99
CA SER A 50 -14.99 -13.01 5.65
C SER A 50 -13.77 -12.75 4.78
N ALA A 51 -13.61 -13.46 3.66
CA ALA A 51 -12.50 -13.30 2.74
C ALA A 51 -12.75 -12.26 1.64
N VAL A 52 -13.98 -11.73 1.55
CA VAL A 52 -14.37 -10.77 0.52
C VAL A 52 -15.03 -9.54 1.14
N LYS A 53 -15.03 -8.45 0.38
CA LYS A 53 -15.69 -7.22 0.75
C LYS A 53 -16.26 -6.58 -0.51
N ASP A 54 -17.49 -6.09 -0.46
CA ASP A 54 -18.19 -5.60 -1.65
C ASP A 54 -17.68 -4.23 -2.12
N SER A 55 -17.21 -3.42 -1.20
CA SER A 55 -16.61 -2.13 -1.50
C SER A 55 -15.67 -1.72 -0.36
N SER A 56 -14.73 -0.85 -0.65
CA SER A 56 -13.84 -0.33 0.38
C SER A 56 -13.35 1.06 -0.01
N GLN A 57 -13.04 1.86 0.98
CA GLN A 57 -12.35 3.12 0.75
C GLN A 57 -10.95 2.83 0.23
N VAL A 58 -10.55 3.57 -0.80
CA VAL A 58 -9.20 3.49 -1.37
C VAL A 58 -8.35 4.57 -0.72
N GLN A 59 -7.36 4.16 0.05
CA GLN A 59 -6.54 5.07 0.85
C GLN A 59 -5.07 5.11 0.42
N LEU A 60 -4.63 4.14 -0.35
CA LEU A 60 -3.24 4.02 -0.77
C LEU A 60 -3.18 3.35 -2.14
N ALA A 61 -2.37 3.91 -3.03
CA ALA A 61 -2.06 3.28 -4.31
C ALA A 61 -0.63 2.74 -4.25
N VAL A 62 -0.48 1.50 -4.69
CA VAL A 62 0.83 0.84 -4.75
C VAL A 62 1.15 0.53 -6.20
N TYR A 63 2.23 1.11 -6.72
CA TYR A 63 2.73 0.85 -8.05
C TYR A 63 3.86 -0.16 -7.99
N LEU A 64 3.68 -1.25 -8.70
CA LEU A 64 4.74 -2.25 -8.84
C LEU A 64 5.55 -1.92 -10.09
N GLU A 65 6.84 -1.79 -9.93
CA GLU A 65 7.74 -1.43 -11.01
C GLU A 65 8.83 -2.47 -11.20
N ASN A 66 9.37 -2.53 -12.42
CA ASN A 66 10.56 -3.33 -12.65
C ASN A 66 11.72 -2.78 -11.82
N TYR A 67 12.52 -3.69 -11.26
CA TYR A 67 13.67 -3.31 -10.45
C TYR A 67 14.69 -2.52 -11.29
N ASP A 68 15.00 -1.32 -10.81
CA ASP A 68 16.00 -0.44 -11.40
C ASP A 68 16.82 0.16 -10.26
N THR A 69 18.10 -0.18 -10.19
CA THR A 69 18.99 0.25 -9.11
C THR A 69 19.15 1.75 -9.00
N ASP A 70 19.11 2.46 -10.11
CA ASP A 70 19.27 3.91 -10.11
C ASP A 70 18.05 4.63 -9.53
N LYS A 71 16.87 4.05 -9.69
CA LYS A 71 15.63 4.61 -9.18
C LYS A 71 15.38 4.28 -7.70
N VAL A 72 15.99 3.24 -7.18
CA VAL A 72 15.77 2.81 -5.79
C VAL A 72 16.27 3.84 -4.80
N PHE A 73 17.39 4.48 -5.08
CA PHE A 73 17.97 5.48 -4.19
C PHE A 73 17.13 6.75 -4.07
N ASP A 74 16.46 7.15 -5.14
CA ASP A 74 15.61 8.34 -5.15
C ASP A 74 14.35 8.19 -4.32
N ARG A 75 14.02 6.97 -3.91
CA ARG A 75 12.75 6.65 -3.24
C ARG A 75 12.89 6.32 -1.77
N LEU A 76 14.09 6.43 -1.23
CA LEU A 76 14.30 6.20 0.19
C LEU A 76 13.82 7.42 0.97
N GLY A 77 12.61 7.32 1.44
CA GLY A 77 12.16 8.06 2.61
C GLY A 77 11.35 9.32 2.39
N ASN A 78 11.57 10.14 1.39
CA ASN A 78 10.98 11.49 1.42
C ASN A 78 10.16 11.89 0.18
N ASN A 79 10.05 11.03 -0.81
CA ASN A 79 9.26 11.35 -2.00
C ASN A 79 7.83 10.89 -1.83
N ALA A 80 7.06 11.71 -1.11
CA ALA A 80 5.63 11.52 -1.03
C ALA A 80 5.02 11.82 -2.41
N GLU A 81 4.58 10.78 -3.10
CA GLU A 81 3.84 10.91 -4.33
C GLU A 81 2.35 10.87 -4.04
N GLU A 82 1.58 11.50 -4.89
CA GLU A 82 0.12 11.46 -4.83
C GLU A 82 -0.47 11.03 -6.16
N LEU A 83 -1.61 10.36 -6.09
CA LEU A 83 -2.43 10.01 -7.24
C LEU A 83 -3.77 10.69 -7.10
N GLU A 84 -4.17 11.45 -8.12
CA GLU A 84 -5.48 12.10 -8.13
C GLU A 84 -6.46 11.31 -9.00
N ILE A 85 -7.60 10.95 -8.42
CA ILE A 85 -8.68 10.28 -9.11
C ILE A 85 -9.99 10.98 -8.73
N SER A 86 -10.77 11.36 -9.72
CA SER A 86 -12.08 12.02 -9.51
C SER A 86 -11.99 13.20 -8.53
N GLY A 87 -10.92 13.97 -8.63
CA GLY A 87 -10.71 15.15 -7.78
C GLY A 87 -10.22 14.87 -6.37
N VAL A 88 -9.96 13.61 -6.03
CA VAL A 88 -9.46 13.21 -4.71
C VAL A 88 -8.04 12.71 -4.84
N SER A 89 -7.14 13.25 -4.01
CA SER A 89 -5.74 12.82 -3.97
C SER A 89 -5.51 11.80 -2.86
N ILE A 90 -4.84 10.71 -3.22
CA ILE A 90 -4.42 9.68 -2.27
C ILE A 90 -2.91 9.47 -2.37
N PRO A 91 -2.25 9.02 -1.31
CA PRO A 91 -0.85 8.67 -1.36
C PRO A 91 -0.58 7.54 -2.35
N ARG A 92 0.55 7.64 -3.02
CA ARG A 92 1.03 6.60 -3.93
C ARG A 92 2.46 6.24 -3.56
N ILE A 93 2.72 4.96 -3.45
CA ILE A 93 4.06 4.43 -3.25
C ILE A 93 4.46 3.55 -4.42
N ARG A 94 5.75 3.47 -4.68
CA ARG A 94 6.31 2.63 -5.74
C ARG A 94 7.17 1.56 -5.09
N ILE A 95 6.92 0.31 -5.46
CA ILE A 95 7.65 -0.82 -4.94
C ILE A 95 8.36 -1.52 -6.10
N PRO A 96 9.69 -1.62 -6.07
CA PRO A 96 10.42 -2.36 -7.09
C PRO A 96 10.17 -3.86 -6.95
N VAL A 97 9.86 -4.50 -8.08
CA VAL A 97 9.66 -5.94 -8.14
C VAL A 97 10.97 -6.58 -8.57
N LYS A 98 11.45 -7.52 -7.76
CA LYS A 98 12.68 -8.26 -8.04
C LYS A 98 12.42 -9.75 -7.91
N THR A 99 12.99 -10.55 -8.82
CA THR A 99 12.91 -12.00 -8.76
C THR A 99 13.44 -12.51 -7.42
N GLY A 100 12.70 -13.42 -6.79
CA GLY A 100 13.06 -14.00 -5.50
C GLY A 100 12.57 -13.23 -4.28
N ARG A 101 12.00 -12.04 -4.47
CA ARG A 101 11.45 -11.24 -3.38
C ARG A 101 9.96 -11.53 -3.20
N ASN A 102 9.54 -11.75 -1.97
CA ASN A 102 8.11 -11.93 -1.67
C ASN A 102 7.40 -10.58 -1.65
N ILE A 103 6.78 -10.23 -2.77
CA ILE A 103 6.13 -8.94 -2.94
C ILE A 103 4.91 -8.77 -2.03
N SER A 104 4.22 -9.85 -1.70
CA SER A 104 3.05 -9.79 -0.80
C SER A 104 3.42 -9.29 0.59
N VAL A 105 4.55 -9.75 1.12
CA VAL A 105 5.06 -9.31 2.43
C VAL A 105 5.42 -7.83 2.39
N VAL A 106 6.05 -7.39 1.31
CA VAL A 106 6.45 -5.99 1.14
C VAL A 106 5.23 -5.07 1.05
N ILE A 107 4.22 -5.45 0.28
CA ILE A 107 2.97 -4.68 0.15
C ILE A 107 2.26 -4.60 1.50
N GLU A 108 2.16 -5.70 2.22
CA GLU A 108 1.55 -5.73 3.55
C GLU A 108 2.29 -4.80 4.51
N ALA A 109 3.61 -4.87 4.54
CA ALA A 109 4.42 -4.00 5.39
C ALA A 109 4.23 -2.52 5.03
N ALA A 110 4.17 -2.21 3.74
CA ALA A 110 3.94 -0.85 3.26
C ALA A 110 2.57 -0.31 3.68
N ALA A 111 1.53 -1.13 3.56
CA ALA A 111 0.17 -0.76 3.97
C ALA A 111 0.09 -0.54 5.49
N MET A 112 0.71 -1.40 6.26
CA MET A 112 0.76 -1.26 7.72
C MET A 112 1.52 -0.01 8.14
N ASN A 113 2.64 0.28 7.48
CA ASN A 113 3.41 1.49 7.75
C ASN A 113 2.62 2.75 7.43
N TYR A 114 1.91 2.77 6.30
CA TYR A 114 1.03 3.88 5.95
C TYR A 114 -0.04 4.11 7.01
N ARG A 115 -0.70 3.04 7.43
CA ARG A 115 -1.72 3.11 8.47
C ARG A 115 -1.16 3.62 9.79
N SER A 116 0.03 3.19 10.15
CA SER A 116 0.74 3.65 11.34
C SER A 116 1.03 5.15 11.28
N LYS A 117 1.47 5.66 10.14
CA LYS A 117 1.70 7.09 9.93
C LYS A 117 0.42 7.90 10.11
N GLU A 118 -0.70 7.42 9.59
CA GLU A 118 -2.00 8.07 9.75
C GLU A 118 -2.41 8.16 11.23
N MET A 119 -1.95 7.21 12.04
CA MET A 119 -2.20 7.20 13.49
C MET A 119 -1.17 8.01 14.29
N GLY A 120 -0.23 8.67 13.61
CA GLY A 120 0.79 9.50 14.24
C GLY A 120 2.12 8.81 14.52
N PHE A 121 2.30 7.56 14.10
CA PHE A 121 3.54 6.80 14.30
C PHE A 121 4.37 6.78 13.02
N ASP A 122 5.29 7.71 12.89
CA ASP A 122 6.17 7.79 11.73
C ASP A 122 7.56 7.28 12.09
N ALA A 123 7.93 6.13 11.54
CA ALA A 123 9.21 5.49 11.83
C ALA A 123 10.41 6.30 11.33
N THR A 124 10.27 6.99 10.19
CA THR A 124 11.32 7.86 9.67
C THR A 124 11.59 9.02 10.62
N ARG A 125 10.53 9.65 11.11
CA ARG A 125 10.65 10.73 12.09
C ARG A 125 11.28 10.24 13.39
N LEU A 126 10.87 9.06 13.86
CA LEU A 126 11.45 8.45 15.06
C LEU A 126 12.96 8.23 14.88
N PHE A 127 13.36 7.72 13.73
CA PHE A 127 14.78 7.52 13.42
C PHE A 127 15.55 8.85 13.42
N GLU A 128 14.99 9.88 12.79
CA GLU A 128 15.60 11.21 12.77
C GLU A 128 15.78 11.79 14.17
N GLU A 129 14.78 11.65 15.03
CA GLU A 129 14.85 12.10 16.41
C GLU A 129 15.95 11.38 17.20
N ARG A 130 16.06 10.07 17.01
CA ARG A 130 17.10 9.26 17.65
C ARG A 130 18.49 9.63 17.15
N LEU A 131 18.63 9.88 15.86
CA LEU A 131 19.88 10.30 15.25
C LEU A 131 20.33 11.66 15.80
N THR A 132 19.41 12.62 15.90
CA THR A 132 19.68 13.92 16.48
C THR A 132 20.19 13.81 17.94
N LYS A 133 19.52 13.00 18.75
CA LYS A 133 19.93 12.76 20.14
C LYS A 133 21.30 12.11 20.23
N LEU A 134 21.61 11.18 19.33
CA LEU A 134 22.92 10.55 19.28
C LEU A 134 24.02 11.55 18.95
N ILE A 135 23.78 12.43 17.97
CA ILE A 135 24.73 13.49 17.59
C ILE A 135 24.97 14.45 18.75
N GLU A 136 23.91 14.92 19.41
CA GLU A 136 24.01 15.81 20.56
C GLU A 136 24.82 15.18 21.70
N LYS A 137 24.57 13.90 21.97
CA LYS A 137 25.30 13.16 23.00
C LYS A 137 26.78 13.03 22.69
N ASN A 138 27.12 12.83 21.42
CA ASN A 138 28.53 12.75 20.99
C ASN A 138 29.22 14.10 21.08
N GLU A 139 28.54 15.19 20.75
CA GLU A 139 29.06 16.56 20.89
C GLU A 139 29.40 16.87 22.34
N VAL A 140 28.51 16.52 23.27
CA VAL A 140 28.75 16.72 24.72
C VAL A 140 29.95 15.91 25.20
N ARG A 141 30.16 14.71 24.67
CA ARG A 141 31.31 13.87 25.05
C ARG A 141 32.66 14.39 24.55
N ASN A 142 32.63 15.15 23.46
CA ASN A 142 33.87 15.67 22.85
C ASN A 142 34.31 17.01 23.46
N ASP A 143 33.51 17.57 24.29
CA ASP A 143 33.84 18.77 25.08
C ASP A 143 34.48 18.37 26.41
#